data_319edc98363d5ede8eb359d357478685
#
_entry.id   319edc98363d5ede8eb359d357478685
#
_cell.length_a   1.000
_cell.length_b   1.000
_cell.length_c   1.000
_cell.angle_alpha   90.00
_cell.angle_beta   90.00
_cell.angle_gamma   90.00
#
_symmetry.space_group_name_H-M   'P 1'
#
loop_
_entity.id
_entity.type
_entity.pdbx_description
1 polymer ?
#
loop_
_entity_poly.entity_id
_entity_poly.type
_entity_poly.pdbx_seq_one_letter_code
_entity_poly.pdbx_strand_id
1 'polypeptide(L)'
;TEKVLQNGNDGRGVAIYRFVRRDGVVTARTLVDRKVTRHATPRIVAYGTKERPYTPPSTGSSGLNWGALAQCESSGNPQAVNPGGYYGLYQFSLSTWYSVGGTGNPINASSTEQTYRAQVLYERSGSAPWPVCGSLLYS
;
A
#
# COMPACT_ATOMS: atom_id res chain seq x y z
N THR A 1 7.98 7.35 0.48
CA THR A 1 9.02 7.11 -0.56
C THR A 1 9.38 5.63 -0.60
N GLU A 2 9.40 5.09 -1.78
CA GLU A 2 9.81 3.72 -2.04
C GLU A 2 11.26 3.70 -2.52
N LYS A 3 12.08 2.83 -1.92
CA LYS A 3 13.47 2.62 -2.34
C LYS A 3 13.68 1.14 -2.59
N VAL A 4 14.14 0.79 -3.78
CA VAL A 4 14.51 -0.58 -4.11
C VAL A 4 15.86 -0.87 -3.47
N LEU A 5 15.91 -1.82 -2.52
CA LEU A 5 17.13 -2.25 -1.85
C LEU A 5 17.81 -3.38 -2.60
N GLN A 6 17.04 -4.20 -3.31
CA GLN A 6 17.53 -5.35 -4.05
C GLN A 6 16.60 -5.64 -5.23
N ASN A 7 17.20 -5.82 -6.41
CA ASN A 7 16.43 -6.28 -7.57
C ASN A 7 16.24 -7.80 -7.50
N GLY A 8 15.05 -8.25 -7.86
CA GLY A 8 14.76 -9.67 -7.97
C GLY A 8 15.45 -10.28 -9.19
N ASN A 9 15.82 -11.55 -9.08
CA ASN A 9 16.35 -12.36 -10.18
C ASN A 9 15.62 -13.70 -10.20
N ASP A 10 15.38 -14.21 -11.43
CA ASP A 10 14.83 -15.54 -11.61
C ASP A 10 15.89 -16.61 -11.30
N GLY A 11 15.46 -17.70 -10.70
CA GLY A 11 16.30 -18.87 -10.48
C GLY A 11 16.63 -19.59 -11.78
N ARG A 12 17.77 -20.25 -11.83
CA ARG A 12 18.18 -21.13 -12.91
C ARG A 12 18.61 -22.48 -12.35
N GLY A 13 18.33 -23.54 -13.10
CA GLY A 13 18.70 -24.88 -12.72
C GLY A 13 19.08 -25.75 -13.92
N VAL A 14 19.81 -26.82 -13.65
CA VAL A 14 20.17 -27.85 -14.63
C VAL A 14 19.61 -29.18 -14.16
N ALA A 15 18.88 -29.86 -15.03
CA ALA A 15 18.41 -31.21 -14.78
C ALA A 15 19.41 -32.21 -15.35
N ILE A 16 19.79 -33.19 -14.53
CA ILE A 16 20.74 -34.26 -14.91
C ILE A 16 19.94 -35.54 -15.08
N TYR A 17 20.07 -36.14 -16.27
CA TYR A 17 19.33 -37.34 -16.61
C TYR A 17 20.30 -38.51 -16.80
N ARG A 18 19.87 -39.68 -16.36
CA ARG A 18 20.53 -40.95 -16.70
C ARG A 18 19.83 -41.59 -17.89
N PHE A 19 20.62 -41.94 -18.92
CA PHE A 19 20.10 -42.63 -20.08
C PHE A 19 20.46 -44.12 -20.01
N VAL A 20 19.49 -44.97 -20.27
CA VAL A 20 19.70 -46.40 -20.48
C VAL A 20 19.68 -46.66 -21.98
N ARG A 21 20.76 -47.23 -22.50
CA ARG A 21 20.88 -47.62 -23.90
C ARG A 21 20.88 -49.12 -24.06
N ARG A 22 20.17 -49.58 -25.06
CA ARG A 22 20.13 -50.99 -25.45
C ARG A 22 20.30 -51.05 -26.95
N ASP A 23 21.32 -51.79 -27.43
CA ASP A 23 21.67 -51.92 -28.85
C ASP A 23 21.86 -50.55 -29.53
N GLY A 24 22.47 -49.58 -28.82
CA GLY A 24 22.71 -48.24 -29.33
C GLY A 24 21.53 -47.29 -29.32
N VAL A 25 20.37 -47.75 -28.85
CA VAL A 25 19.14 -46.99 -28.76
C VAL A 25 18.84 -46.60 -27.30
N VAL A 26 18.50 -45.33 -27.06
CA VAL A 26 18.07 -44.87 -25.74
C VAL A 26 16.69 -45.45 -25.45
N THR A 27 16.59 -46.39 -24.45
CA THR A 27 15.36 -47.05 -24.10
C THR A 27 14.66 -46.41 -22.88
N ALA A 28 15.41 -45.72 -22.01
CA ALA A 28 14.87 -45.00 -20.87
C ALA A 28 15.71 -43.78 -20.53
N ARG A 29 15.04 -42.78 -19.98
CA ARG A 29 15.65 -41.56 -19.44
C ARG A 29 15.11 -41.34 -18.03
N THR A 30 16.02 -41.32 -17.08
CA THR A 30 15.66 -41.10 -15.67
C THR A 30 16.32 -39.83 -15.15
N LEU A 31 15.56 -38.96 -14.48
CA LEU A 31 16.15 -37.84 -13.81
C LEU A 31 16.96 -38.33 -12.59
N VAL A 32 18.28 -38.10 -12.63
CA VAL A 32 19.21 -38.51 -11.58
C VAL A 32 19.41 -37.42 -10.57
N ASP A 33 19.50 -36.17 -11.03
CA ASP A 33 19.72 -35.01 -10.16
C ASP A 33 19.21 -33.74 -10.85
N ARG A 34 18.92 -32.74 -10.03
CA ARG A 34 18.58 -31.40 -10.48
C ARG A 34 19.42 -30.39 -9.72
N LYS A 35 20.37 -29.80 -10.41
CA LYS A 35 21.25 -28.80 -9.82
C LYS A 35 20.71 -27.40 -10.07
N VAL A 36 20.49 -26.65 -8.99
CA VAL A 36 20.19 -25.24 -9.07
C VAL A 36 21.50 -24.49 -9.28
N THR A 37 21.69 -23.87 -10.45
CA THR A 37 22.89 -23.10 -10.79
C THR A 37 22.80 -21.64 -10.37
N ARG A 38 21.59 -21.14 -10.19
CA ARG A 38 21.31 -19.80 -9.73
C ARG A 38 20.01 -19.80 -8.92
N HIS A 39 20.10 -19.44 -7.67
CA HIS A 39 18.92 -19.28 -6.81
C HIS A 39 18.13 -18.03 -7.19
N ALA A 40 16.81 -18.11 -7.11
CA ALA A 40 15.96 -16.94 -7.22
C ALA A 40 16.27 -15.96 -6.08
N THR A 41 16.36 -14.67 -6.40
CA THR A 41 16.60 -13.63 -5.43
C THR A 41 15.35 -12.74 -5.35
N PRO A 42 14.74 -12.55 -4.17
CA PRO A 42 13.57 -11.70 -4.05
C PRO A 42 13.92 -10.23 -4.30
N ARG A 43 12.98 -9.50 -4.86
CA ARG A 43 13.04 -8.05 -4.89
C ARG A 43 12.70 -7.50 -3.52
N ILE A 44 13.60 -6.74 -2.93
CA ILE A 44 13.39 -6.10 -1.64
C ILE A 44 13.17 -4.61 -1.86
N VAL A 45 12.05 -4.12 -1.35
CA VAL A 45 11.66 -2.71 -1.44
C VAL A 45 11.49 -2.16 -0.03
N ALA A 46 12.17 -1.06 0.28
CA ALA A 46 11.97 -0.34 1.52
C ALA A 46 10.95 0.78 1.30
N TYR A 47 9.94 0.81 2.15
CA TYR A 47 8.99 1.91 2.20
C TYR A 47 9.41 2.86 3.32
N GLY A 48 9.38 4.16 3.03
CA GLY A 48 9.67 5.17 4.05
C GLY A 48 8.60 5.13 5.14
N THR A 49 9.03 4.87 6.37
CA THR A 49 8.19 4.92 7.58
C THR A 49 8.29 6.27 8.29
N LYS A 50 9.19 7.15 7.83
CA LYS A 50 9.34 8.47 8.40
C LYS A 50 8.11 9.32 8.08
N GLU A 51 7.55 9.93 9.10
CA GLU A 51 6.47 10.88 8.91
C GLU A 51 6.86 11.94 7.89
N ARG A 52 6.00 12.12 6.91
CA ARG A 52 6.17 13.18 5.94
C ARG A 52 5.86 14.50 6.64
N PRO A 53 6.71 15.51 6.54
CA PRO A 53 6.34 16.85 6.99
C PRO A 53 5.03 17.25 6.33
N TYR A 54 4.09 17.75 7.13
CA TYR A 54 2.85 18.28 6.60
C TYR A 54 3.16 19.45 5.66
N THR A 55 2.90 19.24 4.40
CA THR A 55 2.91 20.32 3.41
C THR A 55 1.46 20.53 3.02
N PRO A 56 0.86 21.65 3.37
CA PRO A 56 -0.50 21.93 2.96
C PRO A 56 -0.60 21.86 1.42
N PRO A 57 -1.65 21.23 0.90
CA PRO A 57 -1.92 21.30 -0.53
C PRO A 57 -2.01 22.75 -0.97
N SER A 58 -1.43 23.08 -2.09
CA SER A 58 -1.15 24.44 -2.49
C SER A 58 -2.37 25.25 -2.98
N THR A 59 -3.54 24.63 -3.11
CA THR A 59 -4.74 25.36 -3.54
C THR A 59 -6.03 24.60 -3.18
N GLY A 60 -7.00 25.33 -2.69
CA GLY A 60 -8.38 24.85 -2.52
C GLY A 60 -8.71 24.17 -1.18
N SER A 61 -7.75 23.61 -0.49
CA SER A 61 -8.01 22.96 0.81
C SER A 61 -7.49 23.74 2.01
N SER A 62 -6.65 24.75 1.81
CA SER A 62 -6.24 25.69 2.85
C SER A 62 -7.39 26.63 3.20
N GLY A 63 -7.73 26.75 4.46
CA GLY A 63 -8.87 27.56 4.93
C GLY A 63 -10.17 26.78 5.13
N LEU A 64 -10.19 25.48 4.82
CA LEU A 64 -11.29 24.59 5.13
C LEU A 64 -11.25 24.16 6.60
N ASN A 65 -12.42 23.89 7.18
CA ASN A 65 -12.54 23.49 8.58
C ASN A 65 -12.39 21.97 8.74
N TRP A 66 -11.17 21.50 8.66
CA TRP A 66 -10.85 20.07 8.82
C TRP A 66 -11.16 19.55 10.22
N GLY A 67 -11.03 20.40 11.22
CA GLY A 67 -11.39 20.06 12.59
C GLY A 67 -12.88 19.75 12.75
N ALA A 68 -13.76 20.54 12.12
CA ALA A 68 -15.18 20.29 12.13
C ALA A 68 -15.56 18.98 11.42
N LEU A 69 -14.89 18.68 10.29
CA LEU A 69 -15.08 17.41 9.59
C LEU A 69 -14.68 16.22 10.48
N ALA A 70 -13.49 16.28 11.07
CA ALA A 70 -12.99 15.22 11.95
C ALA A 70 -13.89 15.02 13.17
N GLN A 71 -14.38 16.11 13.76
CA GLN A 71 -15.30 16.05 14.89
C GLN A 71 -16.62 15.35 14.51
N CYS A 72 -17.14 15.63 13.32
CA CYS A 72 -18.36 15.00 12.82
C CYS A 72 -18.15 13.52 12.47
N GLU A 73 -17.04 13.18 11.80
CA GLU A 73 -16.78 11.82 11.32
C GLU A 73 -16.36 10.85 12.42
N SER A 74 -15.52 11.30 13.35
CA SER A 74 -14.87 10.43 14.33
C SER A 74 -14.88 10.96 15.76
N SER A 75 -15.60 12.05 16.03
CA SER A 75 -15.51 12.80 17.30
C SER A 75 -14.08 13.26 17.61
N GLY A 76 -13.30 13.52 16.57
CA GLY A 76 -11.89 13.93 16.69
C GLY A 76 -10.93 12.81 17.10
N ASN A 77 -11.34 11.55 16.98
CA ASN A 77 -10.52 10.41 17.38
C ASN A 77 -9.74 9.84 16.20
N PRO A 78 -8.39 9.98 16.17
CA PRO A 78 -7.56 9.45 15.08
C PRO A 78 -7.51 7.91 15.04
N GLN A 79 -7.96 7.24 16.09
CA GLN A 79 -8.01 5.78 16.20
C GLN A 79 -9.44 5.23 16.11
N ALA A 80 -10.38 6.02 15.63
CA ALA A 80 -11.77 5.60 15.49
C ALA A 80 -11.88 4.44 14.48
N VAL A 81 -12.62 3.41 14.88
CA VAL A 81 -12.92 2.26 14.02
C VAL A 81 -14.44 2.14 13.94
N ASN A 82 -14.97 2.20 12.71
CA ASN A 82 -16.37 1.95 12.44
C ASN A 82 -16.52 0.51 11.92
N PRO A 83 -17.46 -0.28 12.47
CA PRO A 83 -17.73 -1.64 11.99
C PRO A 83 -18.06 -1.74 10.49
N GLY A 84 -18.50 -0.64 9.87
CA GLY A 84 -18.73 -0.55 8.43
C GLY A 84 -17.47 -0.51 7.55
N GLY A 85 -16.27 -0.55 8.17
CA GLY A 85 -15.00 -0.55 7.43
C GLY A 85 -14.41 0.83 7.19
N TYR A 86 -14.64 1.76 8.11
CA TYR A 86 -14.10 3.11 8.07
C TYR A 86 -13.21 3.40 9.28
N TYR A 87 -12.12 4.13 9.06
CA TYR A 87 -11.06 4.27 10.05
C TYR A 87 -10.53 5.70 10.14
N GLY A 88 -10.16 6.07 11.37
CA GLY A 88 -9.44 7.30 11.68
C GLY A 88 -10.29 8.57 11.73
N LEU A 89 -9.61 9.71 11.76
CA LEU A 89 -10.23 11.04 11.91
C LEU A 89 -11.31 11.33 10.88
N TYR A 90 -11.07 10.93 9.63
CA TYR A 90 -11.92 11.25 8.48
C TYR A 90 -12.66 10.03 7.94
N GLN A 91 -12.63 8.93 8.67
CA GLN A 91 -13.37 7.72 8.34
C GLN A 91 -13.07 7.22 6.93
N PHE A 92 -11.80 6.99 6.64
CA PHE A 92 -11.36 6.39 5.39
C PHE A 92 -11.75 4.92 5.29
N SER A 93 -12.25 4.49 4.14
CA SER A 93 -12.13 3.08 3.76
C SER A 93 -10.67 2.76 3.42
N LEU A 94 -10.26 1.50 3.56
CA LEU A 94 -8.88 1.12 3.24
C LEU A 94 -8.56 1.35 1.77
N SER A 95 -9.48 1.08 0.86
CA SER A 95 -9.29 1.33 -0.58
C SER A 95 -9.07 2.80 -0.89
N THR A 96 -9.86 3.69 -0.27
CA THR A 96 -9.68 5.14 -0.43
C THR A 96 -8.36 5.61 0.18
N TRP A 97 -8.01 5.10 1.37
CA TRP A 97 -6.74 5.40 2.02
C TRP A 97 -5.54 5.08 1.14
N TYR A 98 -5.53 3.87 0.55
CA TYR A 98 -4.47 3.47 -0.37
C TYR A 98 -4.45 4.31 -1.65
N SER A 99 -5.61 4.68 -2.17
CA SER A 99 -5.72 5.49 -3.39
C SER A 99 -5.09 6.87 -3.27
N VAL A 100 -5.05 7.43 -2.07
CA VAL A 100 -4.41 8.72 -1.78
C VAL A 100 -2.98 8.57 -1.22
N GLY A 101 -2.41 7.39 -1.33
CA GLY A 101 -1.03 7.09 -0.96
C GLY A 101 -0.82 6.69 0.51
N GLY A 102 -1.88 6.42 1.24
CA GLY A 102 -1.79 5.88 2.59
C GLY A 102 -1.28 4.44 2.60
N THR A 103 -0.63 4.04 3.67
CA THR A 103 -0.12 2.68 3.88
C THR A 103 -0.65 2.14 5.21
N GLY A 104 -0.82 0.82 5.29
CA GLY A 104 -1.38 0.20 6.49
C GLY A 104 -2.81 0.64 6.77
N ASN A 105 -3.13 0.84 8.03
CA ASN A 105 -4.45 1.30 8.46
C ASN A 105 -4.37 2.78 8.88
N PRO A 106 -5.34 3.64 8.53
CA PRO A 106 -5.37 5.04 8.95
C PRO A 106 -5.17 5.26 10.46
N ILE A 107 -5.69 4.37 11.29
CA ILE A 107 -5.57 4.49 12.76
C ILE A 107 -4.13 4.38 13.27
N ASN A 108 -3.23 3.82 12.48
CA ASN A 108 -1.80 3.72 12.79
C ASN A 108 -0.99 4.91 12.26
N ALA A 109 -1.62 5.79 11.50
CA ALA A 109 -1.00 7.02 11.01
C ALA A 109 -1.23 8.17 12.00
N SER A 110 -0.32 9.15 11.99
CA SER A 110 -0.49 10.37 12.79
C SER A 110 -1.71 11.16 12.33
N SER A 111 -2.23 12.01 13.21
CA SER A 111 -3.33 12.94 12.86
C SER A 111 -2.93 13.84 11.70
N THR A 112 -1.68 14.28 11.65
CA THR A 112 -1.13 15.10 10.56
C THR A 112 -1.15 14.35 9.23
N GLU A 113 -0.74 13.09 9.20
CA GLU A 113 -0.76 12.27 8.00
C GLU A 113 -2.20 12.00 7.54
N GLN A 114 -3.10 11.69 8.46
CA GLN A 114 -4.51 11.49 8.15
C GLN A 114 -5.13 12.74 7.53
N THR A 115 -4.86 13.90 8.09
CA THR A 115 -5.34 15.19 7.56
C THR A 115 -4.75 15.48 6.19
N TYR A 116 -3.46 15.23 6.00
CA TYR A 116 -2.81 15.38 4.68
C TYR A 116 -3.49 14.52 3.61
N ARG A 117 -3.77 13.27 3.91
CA ARG A 117 -4.43 12.35 2.97
C ARG A 117 -5.88 12.78 2.69
N ALA A 118 -6.58 13.30 3.69
CA ALA A 118 -7.92 13.85 3.50
C ALA A 118 -7.89 15.07 2.57
N GLN A 119 -6.90 15.92 2.69
CA GLN A 119 -6.72 17.07 1.80
C GLN A 119 -6.41 16.65 0.36
N VAL A 120 -5.58 15.62 0.16
CA VAL A 120 -5.34 15.03 -1.16
C VAL A 120 -6.63 14.50 -1.77
N LEU A 121 -7.45 13.82 -0.98
CA LEU A 121 -8.75 13.32 -1.42
C LEU A 121 -9.71 14.45 -1.80
N TYR A 122 -9.74 15.52 -1.01
CA TYR A 122 -10.53 16.70 -1.31
C TYR A 122 -10.13 17.36 -2.64
N GLU A 123 -8.85 17.46 -2.93
CA GLU A 123 -8.36 18.00 -4.21
C GLU A 123 -8.84 17.19 -5.42
N ARG A 124 -9.05 15.89 -5.25
CA ARG A 124 -9.57 15.03 -6.30
C ARG A 124 -11.09 15.09 -6.44
N SER A 125 -11.79 15.13 -5.33
CA SER A 125 -13.22 14.80 -5.26
C SER A 125 -14.06 15.81 -4.49
N GLY A 126 -13.46 16.91 -4.00
CA GLY A 126 -14.16 17.89 -3.18
C GLY A 126 -14.69 17.25 -1.88
N SER A 127 -15.85 17.68 -1.46
CA SER A 127 -16.51 17.16 -0.24
C SER A 127 -17.30 15.87 -0.44
N ALA A 128 -17.39 15.37 -1.66
CA ALA A 128 -18.17 14.18 -2.02
C ALA A 128 -17.82 12.91 -1.21
N PRO A 129 -16.54 12.66 -0.85
CA PRO A 129 -16.20 11.52 0.01
C PRO A 129 -16.85 11.54 1.40
N TRP A 130 -17.33 12.70 1.83
CA TRP A 130 -17.98 12.91 3.12
C TRP A 130 -19.42 13.41 2.91
N PRO A 131 -20.35 12.54 2.50
CA PRO A 131 -21.67 12.96 2.06
C PRO A 131 -22.52 13.57 3.18
N VAL A 132 -22.27 13.21 4.44
CA VAL A 132 -22.99 13.73 5.61
C VAL A 132 -22.25 14.92 6.22
N CYS A 133 -20.95 14.77 6.50
CA CYS A 133 -20.16 15.75 7.24
C CYS A 133 -19.42 16.76 6.34
N GLY A 134 -19.32 16.51 5.06
CA GLY A 134 -18.50 17.30 4.14
C GLY A 134 -18.83 18.78 4.07
N SER A 135 -20.08 19.16 4.27
CA SER A 135 -20.51 20.56 4.29
C SER A 135 -19.87 21.36 5.44
N LEU A 136 -19.44 20.69 6.51
CA LEU A 136 -18.77 21.33 7.64
C LEU A 136 -17.38 21.85 7.30
N LEU A 137 -16.78 21.39 6.21
CA LEU A 137 -15.53 21.96 5.69
C LEU A 137 -15.65 23.46 5.38
N TYR A 138 -16.85 23.91 5.07
CA TYR A 138 -17.14 25.29 4.71
C TYR A 138 -17.70 26.13 5.87
N SER A 139 -17.72 25.56 7.05
CA SER A 139 -18.22 26.24 8.26
C SER A 139 -17.21 27.17 8.92
#